data_c3b7c1754b53bb6a7dd5f357e3effe2b
#
_entry.id   c3b7c1754b53bb6a7dd5f357e3effe2b
#
_cell.length_a   1.000
_cell.length_b   1.000
_cell.length_c   1.000
_cell.angle_alpha   90.00
_cell.angle_beta   90.00
_cell.angle_gamma   90.00
#
_symmetry.space_group_name_H-M   'P 1'
#
loop_
_entity.id
_entity.type
_entity.pdbx_description
1 polymer ?
#
loop_
_entity_poly.entity_id
_entity_poly.type
_entity_poly.pdbx_seq_one_letter_code
_entity_poly.pdbx_strand_id
1 'polypeptide(L)'
;MNGKGLKSPIFLFYLLVFYIILQFFWWIYLIFSLYEKIYSGTEQLQHKAWMLVGEGSVFLLIVIGGILMIRRAFQREIEVNENQQNFLMSVTHELKSPIAAVKLQLQTLKSRPLDDEKRAELYEHSLKEINRLDGLVANILLTKSIENQSFYLNKSEVELDKLILEVVDDLNHGILNSFKIDLQLESCTLNADREAIRSLLINLLENAGKYSTERKEIVVRLAMKKERIVLNVIDFGKGINDDDKSKVFEKFKRVESEMTRQSKGTGLGLFIVKHIVDEHGGTIELKDNQPSGLNLEITFGK
;
A
#
# COMPACT_ATOMS: atom_id res chain seq x y z
N MET A 1 9.43 -16.15 16.67
CA MET A 1 8.78 -16.35 18.00
C MET A 1 7.36 -16.82 17.77
N ASN A 2 7.00 -17.91 18.42
CA ASN A 2 5.87 -18.80 18.17
C ASN A 2 4.49 -18.13 18.10
N GLY A 3 3.74 -18.43 17.01
CA GLY A 3 2.31 -18.11 16.82
C GLY A 3 1.33 -18.84 17.74
N LYS A 4 1.70 -19.09 19.00
CA LYS A 4 0.84 -19.73 19.99
C LYS A 4 -0.07 -18.74 20.75
N GLY A 5 0.23 -17.45 20.73
CA GLY A 5 -0.53 -16.44 21.49
C GLY A 5 -1.88 -16.05 20.88
N LEU A 6 -2.03 -16.09 19.53
CA LEU A 6 -3.29 -15.68 18.89
C LEU A 6 -4.35 -16.80 18.85
N LYS A 7 -3.97 -18.07 18.96
CA LYS A 7 -4.92 -19.19 18.93
C LYS A 7 -5.82 -19.25 20.19
N SER A 8 -5.31 -18.80 21.31
CA SER A 8 -6.06 -18.84 22.59
C SER A 8 -7.28 -17.91 22.63
N PRO A 9 -7.21 -16.61 22.26
CA PRO A 9 -8.37 -15.72 22.28
C PRO A 9 -9.44 -16.09 21.24
N ILE A 10 -9.00 -16.52 20.05
CA ILE A 10 -9.93 -16.97 18.98
C ILE A 10 -10.64 -18.26 19.41
N PHE A 11 -9.92 -19.19 20.00
CA PHE A 11 -10.52 -20.43 20.55
C PHE A 11 -11.51 -20.11 21.67
N LEU A 12 -11.15 -19.22 22.60
CA LEU A 12 -12.03 -18.78 23.68
C LEU A 12 -13.30 -18.10 23.15
N PHE A 13 -13.17 -17.28 22.11
CA PHE A 13 -14.30 -16.65 21.43
C PHE A 13 -15.28 -17.67 20.83
N TYR A 14 -14.79 -18.67 20.07
CA TYR A 14 -15.65 -19.71 19.52
C TYR A 14 -16.28 -20.58 20.58
N LEU A 15 -15.58 -20.85 21.67
CA LEU A 15 -16.12 -21.58 22.82
C LEU A 15 -17.25 -20.81 23.49
N LEU A 16 -17.11 -19.50 23.67
CA LEU A 16 -18.14 -18.62 24.22
C LEU A 16 -19.35 -18.53 23.29
N VAL A 17 -19.15 -18.43 21.98
CA VAL A 17 -20.24 -18.46 21.00
C VAL A 17 -20.99 -19.78 21.04
N PHE A 18 -20.26 -20.90 21.09
CA PHE A 18 -20.86 -22.24 21.23
C PHE A 18 -21.70 -22.36 22.51
N TYR A 19 -21.17 -21.82 23.61
CA TYR A 19 -21.92 -21.79 24.90
C TYR A 19 -23.21 -20.97 24.78
N ILE A 20 -23.17 -19.78 24.18
CA ILE A 20 -24.34 -18.91 23.97
C ILE A 20 -25.39 -19.62 23.12
N ILE A 21 -25.00 -20.32 22.05
CA ILE A 21 -25.91 -21.07 21.19
C ILE A 21 -26.53 -22.23 21.96
N LEU A 22 -25.75 -22.96 22.74
CA LEU A 22 -26.23 -24.09 23.56
C LEU A 22 -27.22 -23.62 24.64
N GLN A 23 -26.89 -22.51 25.31
CA GLN A 23 -27.74 -21.84 26.29
C GLN A 23 -29.10 -21.42 25.67
N PHE A 24 -29.05 -20.87 24.46
CA PHE A 24 -30.22 -20.43 23.71
C PHE A 24 -31.15 -21.60 23.38
N PHE A 25 -30.65 -22.73 22.88
CA PHE A 25 -31.47 -23.92 22.64
C PHE A 25 -32.03 -24.52 23.93
N TRP A 26 -31.26 -24.47 25.03
CA TRP A 26 -31.72 -24.89 26.34
C TRP A 26 -32.91 -24.03 26.80
N TRP A 27 -32.85 -22.72 26.66
CA TRP A 27 -33.94 -21.81 27.00
C TRP A 27 -35.18 -22.03 26.14
N ILE A 28 -35.05 -22.23 24.85
CA ILE A 28 -36.13 -22.54 23.92
C ILE A 28 -36.84 -23.84 24.37
N TYR A 29 -36.05 -24.89 24.65
CA TYR A 29 -36.59 -26.16 25.14
C TYR A 29 -37.37 -25.99 26.44
N LEU A 30 -36.87 -25.26 27.41
CA LEU A 30 -37.44 -25.03 28.70
C LEU A 30 -38.76 -24.24 28.61
N ILE A 31 -38.79 -23.17 27.81
CA ILE A 31 -39.96 -22.36 27.54
C ILE A 31 -41.03 -23.20 26.82
N PHE A 32 -40.65 -23.96 25.80
CA PHE A 32 -41.57 -24.84 25.07
C PHE A 32 -42.22 -25.89 26.01
N SER A 33 -41.42 -26.56 26.85
CA SER A 33 -41.91 -27.53 27.84
C SER A 33 -42.84 -26.90 28.85
N LEU A 34 -42.63 -25.65 29.26
CA LEU A 34 -43.53 -24.91 30.14
C LEU A 34 -44.86 -24.58 29.45
N TYR A 35 -44.82 -24.13 28.18
CA TYR A 35 -46.03 -23.85 27.41
C TYR A 35 -46.85 -25.12 27.15
N GLU A 36 -46.23 -26.25 26.86
CA GLU A 36 -46.91 -27.53 26.68
C GLU A 36 -47.68 -27.95 27.94
N LYS A 37 -47.11 -27.76 29.14
CA LYS A 37 -47.79 -28.03 30.41
C LYS A 37 -48.97 -27.13 30.69
N ILE A 38 -48.93 -25.86 30.29
CA ILE A 38 -49.96 -24.86 30.58
C ILE A 38 -51.11 -24.89 29.54
N TYR A 39 -50.77 -25.10 28.25
CA TYR A 39 -51.70 -24.97 27.13
C TYR A 39 -51.95 -26.26 26.36
N SER A 40 -51.71 -27.43 26.96
CA SER A 40 -51.89 -28.73 26.33
C SER A 40 -53.31 -28.90 25.78
N GLY A 41 -53.43 -29.15 24.46
CA GLY A 41 -54.74 -29.39 23.81
C GLY A 41 -55.47 -28.17 23.28
N THR A 42 -54.85 -26.98 23.27
CA THR A 42 -55.46 -25.75 22.76
C THR A 42 -54.76 -25.23 21.50
N GLU A 43 -55.53 -24.56 20.59
CA GLU A 43 -54.96 -23.87 19.42
C GLU A 43 -53.90 -22.80 19.82
N GLN A 44 -53.98 -22.32 21.04
CA GLN A 44 -53.03 -21.34 21.58
C GLN A 44 -51.59 -21.87 21.65
N LEU A 45 -51.39 -23.19 21.80
CA LEU A 45 -50.05 -23.77 21.81
C LEU A 45 -49.34 -23.60 20.47
N GLN A 46 -50.05 -23.76 19.34
CA GLN A 46 -49.46 -23.56 18.01
C GLN A 46 -49.02 -22.10 17.76
N HIS A 47 -49.85 -21.12 18.13
CA HIS A 47 -49.50 -19.70 18.01
C HIS A 47 -48.27 -19.32 18.85
N LYS A 48 -48.18 -19.83 20.09
CA LYS A 48 -47.03 -19.61 20.96
C LYS A 48 -45.76 -20.27 20.44
N ALA A 49 -45.86 -21.47 19.87
CA ALA A 49 -44.71 -22.15 19.21
C ALA A 49 -44.19 -21.35 18.01
N TRP A 50 -45.07 -20.86 17.14
CA TRP A 50 -44.63 -20.02 16.00
C TRP A 50 -44.01 -18.69 16.41
N MET A 51 -44.52 -18.06 17.48
CA MET A 51 -43.91 -16.85 18.03
C MET A 51 -42.51 -17.13 18.57
N LEU A 52 -42.31 -18.23 19.29
CA LEU A 52 -41.00 -18.64 19.81
C LEU A 52 -39.98 -18.93 18.69
N VAL A 53 -40.41 -19.60 17.61
CA VAL A 53 -39.59 -19.87 16.43
C VAL A 53 -39.21 -18.56 15.74
N GLY A 54 -40.16 -17.61 15.63
CA GLY A 54 -39.88 -16.29 15.01
C GLY A 54 -38.87 -15.49 15.80
N GLU A 55 -39.05 -15.32 17.11
CA GLU A 55 -38.10 -14.61 17.98
C GLU A 55 -36.75 -15.31 18.02
N GLY A 56 -36.73 -16.63 18.08
CA GLY A 56 -35.52 -17.43 18.07
C GLY A 56 -34.73 -17.29 16.77
N SER A 57 -35.41 -17.23 15.62
CA SER A 57 -34.79 -17.05 14.33
C SER A 57 -34.12 -15.67 14.20
N VAL A 58 -34.79 -14.61 14.66
CA VAL A 58 -34.24 -13.26 14.70
C VAL A 58 -32.99 -13.19 15.58
N PHE A 59 -33.04 -13.78 16.78
CA PHE A 59 -31.89 -13.83 17.67
C PHE A 59 -30.71 -14.58 17.03
N LEU A 60 -30.95 -15.71 16.40
CA LEU A 60 -29.92 -16.50 15.73
C LEU A 60 -29.28 -15.72 14.60
N LEU A 61 -30.07 -15.01 13.79
CA LEU A 61 -29.56 -14.16 12.71
C LEU A 61 -28.67 -13.04 13.24
N ILE A 62 -29.03 -12.39 14.35
CA ILE A 62 -28.23 -11.35 15.00
C ILE A 62 -26.88 -11.94 15.48
N VAL A 63 -26.91 -13.11 16.12
CA VAL A 63 -25.70 -13.78 16.59
C VAL A 63 -24.79 -14.16 15.44
N ILE A 64 -25.32 -14.75 14.37
CA ILE A 64 -24.55 -15.10 13.18
C ILE A 64 -23.95 -13.83 12.54
N GLY A 65 -24.76 -12.78 12.37
CA GLY A 65 -24.29 -11.50 11.84
C GLY A 65 -23.16 -10.90 12.69
N GLY A 66 -23.30 -10.92 14.01
CA GLY A 66 -22.27 -10.48 14.95
C GLY A 66 -20.97 -11.29 14.82
N ILE A 67 -21.07 -12.62 14.74
CA ILE A 67 -19.90 -13.49 14.55
C ILE A 67 -19.17 -13.19 13.25
N LEU A 68 -19.91 -13.04 12.14
CA LEU A 68 -19.32 -12.73 10.83
C LEU A 68 -18.65 -11.35 10.84
N MET A 69 -19.26 -10.36 11.50
CA MET A 69 -18.70 -9.02 11.64
C MET A 69 -17.39 -9.03 12.45
N ILE A 70 -17.38 -9.70 13.60
CA ILE A 70 -16.20 -9.82 14.46
C ILE A 70 -15.09 -10.59 13.73
N ARG A 71 -15.43 -11.70 13.06
CA ARG A 71 -14.44 -12.45 12.27
C ARG A 71 -13.78 -11.58 11.20
N ARG A 72 -14.56 -10.78 10.47
CA ARG A 72 -14.03 -9.85 9.47
C ARG A 72 -13.13 -8.78 10.10
N ALA A 73 -13.53 -8.24 11.26
CA ALA A 73 -12.73 -7.27 11.98
C ALA A 73 -11.37 -7.85 12.42
N PHE A 74 -11.34 -9.05 13.00
CA PHE A 74 -10.13 -9.75 13.39
C PHE A 74 -9.21 -10.07 12.19
N GLN A 75 -9.78 -10.54 11.08
CA GLN A 75 -8.99 -10.81 9.87
C GLN A 75 -8.31 -9.55 9.36
N ARG A 76 -9.02 -8.42 9.37
CA ARG A 76 -8.49 -7.12 8.96
C ARG A 76 -7.36 -6.65 9.89
N GLU A 77 -7.53 -6.80 11.19
CA GLU A 77 -6.51 -6.44 12.19
C GLU A 77 -5.24 -7.27 12.05
N ILE A 78 -5.37 -8.59 11.79
CA ILE A 78 -4.25 -9.48 11.53
C ILE A 78 -3.50 -9.03 10.27
N GLU A 79 -4.22 -8.79 9.17
CA GLU A 79 -3.61 -8.33 7.91
C GLU A 79 -2.86 -7.00 8.07
N VAL A 80 -3.44 -6.04 8.79
CA VAL A 80 -2.80 -4.76 9.08
C VAL A 80 -1.52 -4.97 9.90
N ASN A 81 -1.57 -5.82 10.92
CA ASN A 81 -0.40 -6.10 11.77
C ASN A 81 0.71 -6.84 10.99
N GLU A 82 0.38 -7.81 10.16
CA GLU A 82 1.34 -8.50 9.29
C GLU A 82 1.99 -7.53 8.30
N ASN A 83 1.20 -6.68 7.65
CA ASN A 83 1.71 -5.65 6.75
C ASN A 83 2.65 -4.67 7.46
N GLN A 84 2.32 -4.28 8.71
CA GLN A 84 3.18 -3.42 9.51
C GLN A 84 4.50 -4.10 9.93
N GLN A 85 4.46 -5.38 10.30
CA GLN A 85 5.68 -6.14 10.61
C GLN A 85 6.57 -6.31 9.37
N ASN A 86 5.97 -6.65 8.24
CA ASN A 86 6.66 -6.77 6.95
C ASN A 86 7.30 -5.45 6.53
N PHE A 87 6.61 -4.34 6.75
CA PHE A 87 7.17 -3.00 6.52
C PHE A 87 8.40 -2.74 7.40
N LEU A 88 8.31 -2.99 8.71
CA LEU A 88 9.44 -2.77 9.62
C LEU A 88 10.66 -3.62 9.22
N MET A 89 10.44 -4.89 8.86
CA MET A 89 11.52 -5.74 8.34
C MET A 89 12.09 -5.19 7.04
N SER A 90 11.24 -4.76 6.12
CA SER A 90 11.63 -4.18 4.82
C SER A 90 12.44 -2.90 4.99
N VAL A 91 11.96 -1.96 5.81
CA VAL A 91 12.67 -0.71 6.12
C VAL A 91 14.04 -1.01 6.76
N THR A 92 14.09 -1.93 7.71
CA THR A 92 15.35 -2.31 8.36
C THR A 92 16.36 -2.85 7.35
N HIS A 93 15.91 -3.68 6.41
CA HIS A 93 16.74 -4.20 5.32
C HIS A 93 17.20 -3.12 4.34
N GLU A 94 16.27 -2.24 3.92
CA GLU A 94 16.56 -1.15 2.98
C GLU A 94 17.47 -0.08 3.58
N LEU A 95 17.46 0.12 4.91
CA LEU A 95 18.41 0.99 5.61
C LEU A 95 19.78 0.31 5.81
N LYS A 96 19.80 -0.97 6.15
CA LYS A 96 21.06 -1.68 6.47
C LYS A 96 21.98 -1.80 5.25
N SER A 97 21.43 -2.00 4.06
CA SER A 97 22.20 -2.18 2.83
C SER A 97 23.07 -0.96 2.48
N PRO A 98 22.52 0.25 2.31
CA PRO A 98 23.30 1.45 2.00
C PRO A 98 24.24 1.84 3.15
N ILE A 99 23.86 1.68 4.41
CA ILE A 99 24.74 1.92 5.55
C ILE A 99 25.97 1.01 5.48
N ALA A 100 25.79 -0.28 5.15
CA ALA A 100 26.89 -1.22 5.02
C ALA A 100 27.78 -0.87 3.83
N ALA A 101 27.21 -0.42 2.69
CA ALA A 101 27.95 0.02 1.51
C ALA A 101 28.80 1.25 1.82
N VAL A 102 28.23 2.30 2.41
CA VAL A 102 28.97 3.52 2.82
C VAL A 102 30.09 3.17 3.81
N LYS A 103 29.79 2.32 4.80
CA LYS A 103 30.80 1.88 5.77
C LYS A 103 31.99 1.19 5.08
N LEU A 104 31.70 0.28 4.15
CA LEU A 104 32.75 -0.44 3.40
C LEU A 104 33.58 0.51 2.55
N GLN A 105 32.96 1.47 1.84
CA GLN A 105 33.62 2.47 1.00
C GLN A 105 34.54 3.35 1.86
N LEU A 106 34.06 3.85 3.01
CA LEU A 106 34.86 4.64 3.96
C LEU A 106 36.00 3.83 4.56
N GLN A 107 35.80 2.54 4.87
CA GLN A 107 36.85 1.65 5.32
C GLN A 107 37.91 1.43 4.25
N THR A 108 37.52 1.29 2.98
CA THR A 108 38.43 1.15 1.85
C THR A 108 39.26 2.41 1.65
N LEU A 109 38.63 3.59 1.68
CA LEU A 109 39.30 4.89 1.63
C LEU A 109 40.36 5.07 2.73
N LYS A 110 40.07 4.54 3.93
CA LYS A 110 40.99 4.63 5.09
C LYS A 110 42.16 3.64 5.01
N SER A 111 41.92 2.43 4.47
CA SER A 111 42.83 1.29 4.62
C SER A 111 43.80 1.11 3.47
N ARG A 112 43.57 1.76 2.31
CA ARG A 112 44.37 1.55 1.09
C ARG A 112 44.80 2.86 0.46
N PRO A 113 46.06 2.98 0.01
CA PRO A 113 46.44 4.06 -0.92
C PRO A 113 45.70 3.82 -2.24
N LEU A 114 44.87 4.77 -2.63
CA LEU A 114 44.08 4.75 -3.85
C LEU A 114 44.55 5.91 -4.73
N ASP A 115 44.50 5.71 -6.04
CA ASP A 115 44.62 6.81 -6.99
C ASP A 115 43.43 7.79 -6.87
N ASP A 116 43.60 9.01 -7.36
CA ASP A 116 42.61 10.06 -7.19
C ASP A 116 41.26 9.72 -7.89
N GLU A 117 41.32 8.99 -9.01
CA GLU A 117 40.14 8.56 -9.75
C GLU A 117 39.30 7.58 -8.93
N LYS A 118 39.91 6.52 -8.40
CA LYS A 118 39.18 5.56 -7.53
C LYS A 118 38.68 6.17 -6.22
N ARG A 119 39.45 7.17 -5.70
CA ARG A 119 39.00 7.90 -4.51
C ARG A 119 37.74 8.71 -4.82
N ALA A 120 37.73 9.45 -5.95
CA ALA A 120 36.55 10.20 -6.39
C ALA A 120 35.34 9.28 -6.64
N GLU A 121 35.55 8.13 -7.31
CA GLU A 121 34.51 7.14 -7.55
C GLU A 121 33.85 6.64 -6.22
N LEU A 122 34.66 6.32 -5.20
CA LEU A 122 34.15 5.87 -3.90
C LEU A 122 33.39 6.98 -3.14
N TYR A 123 33.83 8.23 -3.27
CA TYR A 123 33.07 9.36 -2.70
C TYR A 123 31.71 9.52 -3.38
N GLU A 124 31.66 9.51 -4.71
CA GLU A 124 30.42 9.62 -5.48
C GLU A 124 29.46 8.47 -5.14
N HIS A 125 29.96 7.24 -5.07
CA HIS A 125 29.14 6.09 -4.64
C HIS A 125 28.62 6.24 -3.20
N SER A 126 29.43 6.78 -2.29
CA SER A 126 28.99 7.02 -0.90
C SER A 126 27.91 8.08 -0.82
N LEU A 127 28.05 9.18 -1.57
CA LEU A 127 27.04 10.24 -1.64
C LEU A 127 25.71 9.71 -2.22
N LYS A 128 25.78 8.87 -3.25
CA LYS A 128 24.61 8.24 -3.87
C LYS A 128 23.84 7.37 -2.87
N GLU A 129 24.53 6.57 -2.07
CA GLU A 129 23.89 5.74 -1.05
C GLU A 129 23.29 6.57 0.11
N ILE A 130 23.93 7.70 0.48
CA ILE A 130 23.41 8.65 1.47
C ILE A 130 22.13 9.33 0.94
N ASN A 131 22.13 9.82 -0.28
CA ASN A 131 20.95 10.43 -0.90
C ASN A 131 19.77 9.44 -0.98
N ARG A 132 20.08 8.16 -1.25
CA ARG A 132 19.07 7.10 -1.21
C ARG A 132 18.48 6.91 0.19
N LEU A 133 19.31 6.97 1.23
CA LEU A 133 18.85 6.91 2.63
C LEU A 133 17.94 8.08 2.97
N ASP A 134 18.33 9.30 2.58
CA ASP A 134 17.53 10.50 2.81
C ASP A 134 16.16 10.41 2.13
N GLY A 135 16.08 9.92 0.89
CA GLY A 135 14.82 9.68 0.19
C GLY A 135 13.93 8.64 0.92
N LEU A 136 14.52 7.57 1.46
CA LEU A 136 13.79 6.57 2.23
C LEU A 136 13.23 7.15 3.52
N VAL A 137 14.02 7.93 4.25
CA VAL A 137 13.58 8.61 5.50
C VAL A 137 12.48 9.62 5.19
N ALA A 138 12.65 10.43 4.12
CA ALA A 138 11.62 11.38 3.69
C ALA A 138 10.28 10.69 3.37
N ASN A 139 10.28 9.56 2.67
CA ASN A 139 9.09 8.79 2.38
C ASN A 139 8.41 8.23 3.65
N ILE A 140 9.19 7.81 4.66
CA ILE A 140 8.67 7.37 5.96
C ILE A 140 8.02 8.54 6.72
N LEU A 141 8.68 9.70 6.78
CA LEU A 141 8.17 10.89 7.45
C LEU A 141 6.90 11.43 6.75
N LEU A 142 6.90 11.45 5.42
CA LEU A 142 5.74 11.84 4.63
C LEU A 142 4.55 10.91 4.90
N THR A 143 4.79 9.60 4.93
CA THR A 143 3.74 8.62 5.28
C THR A 143 3.17 8.87 6.68
N LYS A 144 4.02 9.23 7.64
CA LYS A 144 3.59 9.56 9.00
C LYS A 144 2.79 10.86 9.07
N SER A 145 3.17 11.89 8.32
CA SER A 145 2.41 13.14 8.27
C SER A 145 1.02 12.95 7.63
N ILE A 146 0.94 12.09 6.62
CA ILE A 146 -0.33 11.65 6.01
C ILE A 146 -1.23 10.97 7.06
N GLU A 147 -0.70 9.99 7.81
CA GLU A 147 -1.46 9.28 8.85
C GLU A 147 -2.00 10.19 9.95
N ASN A 148 -1.19 11.16 10.36
CA ASN A 148 -1.53 12.10 11.43
C ASN A 148 -2.40 13.27 10.93
N GLN A 149 -2.83 13.27 9.65
CA GLN A 149 -3.58 14.39 9.03
C GLN A 149 -2.86 15.73 9.17
N SER A 150 -1.53 15.69 9.24
CA SER A 150 -0.66 16.87 9.36
C SER A 150 0.07 17.19 8.05
N PHE A 151 -0.35 16.60 6.96
CA PHE A 151 0.16 16.89 5.62
C PHE A 151 -0.58 18.10 5.06
N TYR A 152 0.13 19.23 4.96
CA TYR A 152 -0.41 20.48 4.41
C TYR A 152 0.33 20.80 3.12
N LEU A 153 -0.44 21.11 2.06
CA LEU A 153 0.10 21.49 0.76
C LEU A 153 0.38 22.99 0.72
N ASN A 154 1.58 23.35 0.30
CA ASN A 154 1.93 24.74 -0.05
C ASN A 154 1.80 24.91 -1.57
N LYS A 155 0.57 25.13 -2.05
CA LYS A 155 0.27 25.19 -3.48
C LYS A 155 0.76 26.51 -4.10
N SER A 156 1.41 26.40 -5.25
CA SER A 156 1.85 27.50 -6.10
C SER A 156 1.74 27.08 -7.59
N GLU A 157 1.94 27.99 -8.51
CA GLU A 157 2.02 27.66 -9.93
C GLU A 157 3.30 26.87 -10.21
N VAL A 158 3.15 25.63 -10.70
CA VAL A 158 4.24 24.70 -11.02
C VAL A 158 4.22 24.37 -12.50
N GLU A 159 5.29 24.66 -13.23
CA GLU A 159 5.51 24.23 -14.61
C GLU A 159 5.91 22.76 -14.62
N LEU A 160 4.95 21.87 -14.90
CA LEU A 160 5.11 20.42 -14.77
C LEU A 160 6.13 19.86 -15.77
N ASP A 161 6.15 20.36 -16.99
CA ASP A 161 7.12 19.97 -18.02
C ASP A 161 8.56 20.22 -17.56
N LYS A 162 8.84 21.37 -16.96
CA LYS A 162 10.16 21.68 -16.41
C LYS A 162 10.50 20.83 -15.19
N LEU A 163 9.55 20.61 -14.30
CA LEU A 163 9.78 19.77 -13.12
C LEU A 163 10.05 18.31 -13.50
N ILE A 164 9.36 17.78 -14.53
CA ILE A 164 9.62 16.43 -15.05
C ILE A 164 11.04 16.33 -15.60
N LEU A 165 11.48 17.32 -16.40
CA LEU A 165 12.84 17.36 -16.95
C LEU A 165 13.89 17.36 -15.84
N GLU A 166 13.71 18.20 -14.81
CA GLU A 166 14.59 18.27 -13.64
C GLU A 166 14.70 16.91 -12.92
N VAL A 167 13.56 16.27 -12.62
CA VAL A 167 13.53 14.99 -11.91
C VAL A 167 14.14 13.87 -12.75
N VAL A 168 13.88 13.84 -14.05
CA VAL A 168 14.48 12.86 -14.96
C VAL A 168 15.99 13.04 -15.04
N ASP A 169 16.50 14.25 -15.11
CA ASP A 169 17.94 14.54 -15.11
C ASP A 169 18.61 14.04 -13.82
N ASP A 170 18.04 14.37 -12.67
CA ASP A 170 18.53 13.89 -11.36
C ASP A 170 18.59 12.36 -11.27
N LEU A 171 17.56 11.66 -11.78
CA LEU A 171 17.48 10.20 -11.71
C LEU A 171 18.36 9.51 -12.78
N ASN A 172 18.63 10.17 -13.91
CA ASN A 172 19.53 9.65 -14.94
C ASN A 172 20.97 9.50 -14.45
N HIS A 173 21.42 10.38 -13.56
CA HIS A 173 22.74 10.24 -12.92
C HIS A 173 22.74 9.12 -11.84
N GLY A 174 21.60 8.46 -11.62
CA GLY A 174 21.40 7.47 -10.57
C GLY A 174 20.82 6.14 -11.05
N ILE A 175 19.60 5.90 -10.65
CA ILE A 175 18.89 4.62 -10.80
C ILE A 175 18.53 4.36 -12.27
N LEU A 176 18.25 5.40 -13.04
CA LEU A 176 17.78 5.32 -14.42
C LEU A 176 18.90 5.46 -15.48
N ASN A 177 20.17 5.51 -15.10
CA ASN A 177 21.29 5.69 -16.00
C ASN A 177 21.33 4.70 -17.19
N SER A 178 20.82 3.48 -16.99
CA SER A 178 20.78 2.45 -18.04
C SER A 178 19.46 2.38 -18.81
N PHE A 179 18.54 3.34 -18.55
CA PHE A 179 17.21 3.35 -19.17
C PHE A 179 17.14 4.36 -20.32
N LYS A 180 16.43 3.98 -21.38
CA LYS A 180 15.98 4.92 -22.39
C LYS A 180 14.69 5.57 -21.91
N ILE A 181 14.72 6.89 -21.67
CA ILE A 181 13.54 7.65 -21.26
C ILE A 181 13.04 8.46 -22.46
N ASP A 182 11.83 8.16 -22.91
CA ASP A 182 11.12 8.91 -23.96
C ASP A 182 10.20 9.94 -23.32
N LEU A 183 10.45 11.22 -23.56
CA LEU A 183 9.72 12.34 -22.99
C LEU A 183 8.84 13.01 -24.05
N GLN A 184 7.53 12.97 -23.84
CA GLN A 184 6.52 13.60 -24.70
C GLN A 184 5.75 14.61 -23.84
N LEU A 185 6.29 15.82 -23.70
CA LEU A 185 5.84 16.83 -22.75
C LEU A 185 5.22 18.03 -23.47
N GLU A 186 3.95 18.31 -23.18
CA GLU A 186 3.33 19.59 -23.47
C GLU A 186 3.56 20.56 -22.30
N SER A 187 3.75 21.85 -22.57
CA SER A 187 3.91 22.83 -21.49
C SER A 187 2.59 22.98 -20.73
N CYS A 188 2.60 22.64 -19.43
CA CYS A 188 1.45 22.64 -18.56
C CYS A 188 1.79 23.24 -17.20
N THR A 189 0.94 24.15 -16.71
CA THR A 189 1.05 24.73 -15.37
C THR A 189 -0.07 24.20 -14.48
N LEU A 190 0.28 23.73 -13.30
CA LEU A 190 -0.64 23.21 -12.28
C LEU A 190 -0.48 24.02 -10.99
N ASN A 191 -1.59 24.38 -10.35
CA ASN A 191 -1.56 24.91 -8.99
C ASN A 191 -1.35 23.78 -7.98
N ALA A 192 -0.09 23.55 -7.59
CA ALA A 192 0.32 22.37 -6.81
C ALA A 192 1.44 22.70 -5.82
N ASP A 193 1.65 21.81 -4.89
CA ASP A 193 2.85 21.78 -4.07
C ASP A 193 4.00 21.14 -4.85
N ARG A 194 5.04 21.95 -5.18
CA ARG A 194 6.18 21.53 -6.00
C ARG A 194 6.90 20.32 -5.41
N GLU A 195 7.14 20.31 -4.09
CA GLU A 195 7.87 19.23 -3.44
C GLU A 195 7.05 17.93 -3.39
N ALA A 196 5.74 18.05 -3.18
CA ALA A 196 4.83 16.91 -3.25
C ALA A 196 4.80 16.31 -4.67
N ILE A 197 4.68 17.14 -5.71
CA ILE A 197 4.71 16.66 -7.10
C ILE A 197 6.09 16.09 -7.46
N ARG A 198 7.18 16.68 -6.99
CA ARG A 198 8.53 16.13 -7.16
C ARG A 198 8.63 14.72 -6.53
N SER A 199 8.16 14.56 -5.29
CA SER A 199 8.11 13.25 -4.61
C SER A 199 7.26 12.23 -5.38
N LEU A 200 6.11 12.64 -5.90
CA LEU A 200 5.25 11.82 -6.75
C LEU A 200 6.01 11.31 -8.00
N LEU A 201 6.67 12.22 -8.73
CA LEU A 201 7.44 11.89 -9.93
C LEU A 201 8.58 10.92 -9.64
N ILE A 202 9.35 11.15 -8.57
CA ILE A 202 10.43 10.27 -8.14
C ILE A 202 9.88 8.87 -7.87
N ASN A 203 8.82 8.73 -7.07
CA ASN A 203 8.22 7.44 -6.74
C ASN A 203 7.70 6.70 -7.99
N LEU A 204 7.13 7.40 -8.96
CA LEU A 204 6.67 6.81 -10.22
C LEU A 204 7.83 6.31 -11.08
N LEU A 205 8.85 7.14 -11.30
CA LEU A 205 10.00 6.82 -12.15
C LEU A 205 10.88 5.73 -11.54
N GLU A 206 11.08 5.74 -10.23
CA GLU A 206 11.78 4.66 -9.51
C GLU A 206 11.04 3.33 -9.63
N ASN A 207 9.71 3.34 -9.50
CA ASN A 207 8.90 2.14 -9.70
C ASN A 207 9.01 1.63 -11.14
N ALA A 208 8.88 2.50 -12.15
CA ALA A 208 9.03 2.14 -13.54
C ALA A 208 10.42 1.51 -13.82
N GLY A 209 11.50 2.13 -13.32
CA GLY A 209 12.85 1.58 -13.45
C GLY A 209 13.06 0.25 -12.73
N LYS A 210 12.44 0.07 -11.58
CA LYS A 210 12.54 -1.14 -10.78
C LYS A 210 11.87 -2.36 -11.43
N TYR A 211 10.74 -2.16 -12.10
CA TYR A 211 9.93 -3.25 -12.65
C TYR A 211 10.15 -3.50 -14.14
N SER A 212 10.73 -2.55 -14.88
CA SER A 212 11.05 -2.67 -16.31
C SER A 212 12.43 -3.29 -16.55
N THR A 213 12.64 -4.52 -16.07
CA THR A 213 13.97 -5.17 -16.05
C THR A 213 14.41 -5.71 -17.41
N GLU A 214 13.50 -6.22 -18.23
CA GLU A 214 13.81 -6.83 -19.53
C GLU A 214 13.99 -5.76 -20.61
N ARG A 215 13.03 -4.84 -20.73
CA ARG A 215 13.09 -3.71 -21.63
C ARG A 215 13.32 -2.44 -20.82
N LYS A 216 14.57 -1.98 -20.79
CA LYS A 216 14.98 -0.77 -20.05
C LYS A 216 14.52 0.50 -20.76
N GLU A 217 13.22 0.67 -20.85
CA GLU A 217 12.58 1.81 -21.48
C GLU A 217 11.43 2.32 -20.58
N ILE A 218 11.32 3.64 -20.48
CA ILE A 218 10.24 4.33 -19.75
C ILE A 218 9.74 5.45 -20.67
N VAL A 219 8.43 5.60 -20.79
CA VAL A 219 7.83 6.71 -21.53
C VAL A 219 7.07 7.60 -20.56
N VAL A 220 7.34 8.89 -20.58
CA VAL A 220 6.61 9.90 -19.81
C VAL A 220 5.88 10.82 -20.78
N ARG A 221 4.55 10.87 -20.65
CA ARG A 221 3.69 11.74 -21.44
C ARG A 221 2.99 12.74 -20.55
N LEU A 222 3.07 14.00 -20.89
CA LEU A 222 2.31 15.07 -20.28
C LEU A 222 1.51 15.79 -21.37
N ALA A 223 0.21 15.84 -21.23
CA ALA A 223 -0.67 16.46 -22.23
C ALA A 223 -1.87 17.15 -21.59
N MET A 224 -2.37 18.19 -22.25
CA MET A 224 -3.63 18.85 -21.90
C MET A 224 -4.79 18.19 -22.66
N LYS A 225 -5.74 17.60 -21.95
CA LYS A 225 -6.95 16.97 -22.53
C LYS A 225 -8.21 17.60 -21.91
N LYS A 226 -9.00 18.32 -22.70
CA LYS A 226 -10.29 18.92 -22.26
C LYS A 226 -10.17 19.65 -20.91
N GLU A 227 -9.24 20.60 -20.81
CA GLU A 227 -8.94 21.38 -19.59
C GLU A 227 -8.45 20.57 -18.38
N ARG A 228 -8.01 19.34 -18.59
CA ARG A 228 -7.37 18.51 -17.58
C ARG A 228 -5.94 18.20 -17.99
N ILE A 229 -5.06 18.20 -17.02
CA ILE A 229 -3.67 17.79 -17.23
C ILE A 229 -3.58 16.28 -17.02
N VAL A 230 -3.08 15.56 -18.02
CA VAL A 230 -2.93 14.10 -17.97
C VAL A 230 -1.44 13.76 -18.03
N LEU A 231 -0.95 13.16 -16.97
CA LEU A 231 0.41 12.61 -16.86
C LEU A 231 0.33 11.08 -16.97
N ASN A 232 1.10 10.51 -17.89
CA ASN A 232 1.27 9.06 -18.02
C ASN A 232 2.73 8.71 -17.78
N VAL A 233 2.98 7.72 -16.93
CA VAL A 233 4.27 7.06 -16.77
C VAL A 233 4.10 5.61 -17.17
N ILE A 234 4.77 5.21 -18.26
CA ILE A 234 4.59 3.91 -18.92
C ILE A 234 5.88 3.12 -18.78
N ASP A 235 5.79 1.95 -18.18
CA ASP A 235 6.87 0.97 -18.13
C ASP A 235 6.58 -0.25 -19.03
N PHE A 236 7.62 -1.05 -19.27
CA PHE A 236 7.56 -2.29 -20.06
C PHE A 236 7.95 -3.50 -19.21
N GLY A 237 7.50 -3.48 -17.95
CA GLY A 237 7.72 -4.54 -16.98
C GLY A 237 6.73 -5.69 -17.10
N LYS A 238 6.62 -6.47 -16.03
CA LYS A 238 5.72 -7.63 -15.95
C LYS A 238 4.23 -7.30 -15.77
N GLY A 239 3.90 -6.01 -15.53
CA GLY A 239 2.53 -5.60 -15.24
C GLY A 239 2.04 -6.02 -13.84
N ILE A 240 0.74 -5.83 -13.59
CA ILE A 240 0.07 -6.16 -12.33
C ILE A 240 -1.27 -6.83 -12.66
N ASN A 241 -1.59 -7.94 -11.96
CA ASN A 241 -2.88 -8.61 -12.11
C ASN A 241 -4.04 -7.68 -11.69
N ASP A 242 -5.20 -7.81 -12.33
CA ASP A 242 -6.37 -6.95 -12.09
C ASP A 242 -6.83 -6.97 -10.62
N ASP A 243 -6.79 -8.14 -9.97
CA ASP A 243 -7.16 -8.31 -8.55
C ASP A 243 -6.24 -7.53 -7.59
N ASP A 244 -5.04 -7.18 -8.03
CA ASP A 244 -4.04 -6.48 -7.22
C ASP A 244 -3.94 -4.99 -7.54
N LYS A 245 -4.47 -4.52 -8.68
CA LYS A 245 -4.38 -3.11 -9.12
C LYS A 245 -4.96 -2.12 -8.10
N SER A 246 -6.04 -2.48 -7.41
CA SER A 246 -6.61 -1.64 -6.35
C SER A 246 -5.77 -1.67 -5.07
N LYS A 247 -5.14 -2.81 -4.78
CA LYS A 247 -4.41 -3.05 -3.53
C LYS A 247 -3.01 -2.45 -3.51
N VAL A 248 -2.39 -2.18 -4.67
CA VAL A 248 -1.03 -1.62 -4.73
C VAL A 248 -0.91 -0.20 -4.17
N PHE A 249 -2.04 0.50 -4.03
CA PHE A 249 -2.12 1.80 -3.39
C PHE A 249 -2.28 1.72 -1.87
N GLU A 250 -2.51 0.50 -1.33
CA GLU A 250 -2.56 0.31 0.11
C GLU A 250 -1.16 0.42 0.72
N LYS A 251 -1.11 0.99 1.91
CA LYS A 251 0.13 1.18 2.66
C LYS A 251 0.78 -0.18 2.97
N PHE A 252 2.11 -0.28 2.71
CA PHE A 252 2.94 -1.47 2.94
C PHE A 252 2.61 -2.66 2.05
N LYS A 253 1.67 -2.50 1.11
CA LYS A 253 1.28 -3.58 0.22
C LYS A 253 2.30 -3.78 -0.88
N ARG A 254 2.58 -5.04 -1.17
CA ARG A 254 3.45 -5.47 -2.27
C ARG A 254 2.78 -6.66 -2.97
N VAL A 255 2.88 -6.70 -4.29
CA VAL A 255 2.30 -7.79 -5.11
C VAL A 255 3.10 -9.09 -4.95
N GLU A 256 4.39 -8.99 -4.60
CA GLU A 256 5.26 -10.17 -4.40
C GLU A 256 5.35 -10.54 -2.93
N SER A 257 5.26 -11.86 -2.64
CA SER A 257 5.50 -12.39 -1.30
C SER A 257 6.98 -12.22 -0.90
N GLU A 258 7.25 -12.12 0.42
CA GLU A 258 8.62 -12.01 0.94
C GLU A 258 9.54 -13.17 0.54
N MET A 259 8.97 -14.36 0.30
CA MET A 259 9.74 -15.56 -0.07
C MET A 259 10.20 -15.57 -1.53
N THR A 260 9.57 -14.77 -2.42
CA THR A 260 9.91 -14.67 -3.86
C THR A 260 10.64 -13.36 -4.19
N ARG A 261 11.26 -12.72 -3.22
CA ARG A 261 11.83 -11.38 -3.24
C ARG A 261 12.91 -11.20 -4.31
N GLN A 262 12.54 -10.76 -5.51
CA GLN A 262 13.49 -10.29 -6.51
C GLN A 262 13.68 -8.76 -6.49
N SER A 263 12.73 -8.00 -5.97
CA SER A 263 12.77 -6.53 -5.97
C SER A 263 12.75 -5.92 -4.57
N LYS A 264 13.66 -4.97 -4.29
CA LYS A 264 13.75 -4.19 -3.05
C LYS A 264 12.62 -3.14 -2.98
N GLY A 265 12.15 -2.75 -1.78
CA GLY A 265 11.22 -1.63 -1.59
C GLY A 265 10.31 -1.76 -0.38
N THR A 266 9.85 -0.63 0.12
CA THR A 266 9.06 -0.51 1.36
C THR A 266 7.55 -0.68 1.19
N GLY A 267 7.04 -0.61 -0.04
CA GLY A 267 5.59 -0.58 -0.31
C GLY A 267 4.92 0.75 0.06
N LEU A 268 5.67 1.85 0.13
CA LEU A 268 5.15 3.19 0.42
C LEU A 268 4.95 4.05 -0.82
N GLY A 269 5.71 3.82 -1.91
CA GLY A 269 5.78 4.73 -3.04
C GLY A 269 4.41 5.01 -3.68
N LEU A 270 3.66 3.97 -4.07
CA LEU A 270 2.34 4.15 -4.69
C LEU A 270 1.27 4.66 -3.71
N PHE A 271 1.37 4.34 -2.43
CA PHE A 271 0.52 4.92 -1.39
C PHE A 271 0.73 6.45 -1.31
N ILE A 272 1.99 6.91 -1.29
CA ILE A 272 2.34 8.34 -1.30
C ILE A 272 1.82 9.01 -2.57
N VAL A 273 2.06 8.39 -3.75
CA VAL A 273 1.56 8.89 -5.03
C VAL A 273 0.05 9.09 -5.00
N LYS A 274 -0.70 8.08 -4.57
CA LYS A 274 -2.17 8.14 -4.47
C LYS A 274 -2.62 9.28 -3.57
N HIS A 275 -2.00 9.41 -2.40
CA HIS A 275 -2.36 10.48 -1.44
C HIS A 275 -2.08 11.88 -2.01
N ILE A 276 -0.91 12.08 -2.63
CA ILE A 276 -0.58 13.36 -3.26
C ILE A 276 -1.57 13.71 -4.36
N VAL A 277 -1.94 12.74 -5.19
CA VAL A 277 -2.95 12.95 -6.26
C VAL A 277 -4.30 13.34 -5.66
N ASP A 278 -4.76 12.62 -4.63
CA ASP A 278 -6.04 12.89 -3.98
C ASP A 278 -6.09 14.28 -3.35
N GLU A 279 -5.01 14.71 -2.65
CA GLU A 279 -4.90 16.04 -2.03
C GLU A 279 -4.85 17.20 -3.06
N HIS A 280 -4.43 16.88 -4.29
CA HIS A 280 -4.50 17.81 -5.41
C HIS A 280 -5.82 17.73 -6.20
N GLY A 281 -6.79 16.93 -5.72
CA GLY A 281 -8.10 16.77 -6.39
C GLY A 281 -8.01 16.03 -7.71
N GLY A 282 -6.95 15.24 -7.91
CA GLY A 282 -6.72 14.43 -9.10
C GLY A 282 -7.28 13.01 -8.99
N THR A 283 -7.07 12.25 -10.06
CA THR A 283 -7.38 10.81 -10.11
C THR A 283 -6.17 10.05 -10.65
N ILE A 284 -6.00 8.81 -10.20
CA ILE A 284 -4.95 7.91 -10.67
C ILE A 284 -5.56 6.58 -11.11
N GLU A 285 -5.14 6.08 -12.27
CA GLU A 285 -5.57 4.81 -12.84
C GLU A 285 -4.36 3.98 -13.28
N LEU A 286 -4.46 2.66 -13.09
CA LEU A 286 -3.50 1.68 -13.57
C LEU A 286 -4.07 0.97 -14.79
N LYS A 287 -3.39 1.10 -15.93
CA LYS A 287 -3.75 0.47 -17.21
C LYS A 287 -2.63 -0.47 -17.65
N ASP A 288 -2.99 -1.58 -18.29
CA ASP A 288 -2.00 -2.46 -18.86
C ASP A 288 -1.35 -1.82 -20.09
N ASN A 289 -0.03 -1.98 -20.20
CA ASN A 289 0.71 -1.60 -21.40
C ASN A 289 0.91 -2.82 -22.32
N GLN A 290 1.02 -2.61 -23.62
CA GLN A 290 1.26 -3.67 -24.59
C GLN A 290 2.69 -3.58 -25.14
N PRO A 291 3.40 -4.72 -25.36
CA PRO A 291 2.94 -6.12 -25.15
C PRO A 291 2.91 -6.54 -23.68
N SER A 292 3.59 -5.83 -22.78
CA SER A 292 3.63 -6.03 -21.32
C SER A 292 4.00 -4.73 -20.62
N GLY A 293 3.70 -4.63 -19.33
CA GLY A 293 4.04 -3.47 -18.51
C GLY A 293 2.82 -2.76 -17.96
N LEU A 294 3.05 -1.57 -17.43
CA LEU A 294 2.03 -0.77 -16.77
C LEU A 294 2.04 0.67 -17.31
N ASN A 295 0.88 1.26 -17.42
CA ASN A 295 0.68 2.69 -17.64
C ASN A 295 -0.03 3.28 -16.43
N LEU A 296 0.67 4.07 -15.64
CA LEU A 296 0.06 4.89 -14.60
C LEU A 296 -0.41 6.20 -15.23
N GLU A 297 -1.72 6.40 -15.26
CA GLU A 297 -2.35 7.62 -15.74
C GLU A 297 -2.85 8.45 -14.57
N ILE A 298 -2.34 9.68 -14.44
CA ILE A 298 -2.77 10.65 -13.43
C ILE A 298 -3.44 11.81 -14.14
N THR A 299 -4.62 12.21 -13.65
CA THR A 299 -5.37 13.34 -14.18
C THR A 299 -5.59 14.37 -13.10
N PHE A 300 -5.15 15.61 -13.34
CA PHE A 300 -5.43 16.76 -12.48
C PHE A 300 -6.48 17.66 -13.14
N GLY A 301 -7.37 18.23 -12.32
CA GLY A 301 -8.17 19.38 -12.73
C GLY A 301 -7.29 20.61 -12.92
N LYS A 302 -7.74 21.55 -13.74
CA LYS A 302 -7.05 22.84 -13.89
C LYS A 302 -7.33 23.73 -12.69
#